data_03cc236b77b8b2a3816ed02ad9a305c7
#
_entry.id   03cc236b77b8b2a3816ed02ad9a305c7
#
_cell.length_a   1.000
_cell.length_b   1.000
_cell.length_c   1.000
_cell.angle_alpha   90.00
_cell.angle_beta   90.00
_cell.angle_gamma   90.00
#
_symmetry.space_group_name_H-M   'P 1'
#
loop_
_entity.id
_entity.type
_entity.pdbx_description
1 polymer ?
#
loop_
_entity_poly.entity_id
_entity_poly.type
_entity_poly.pdbx_seq_one_letter_code
_entity_poly.pdbx_strand_id
1 'polypeptide(L)'
;MALRHWRAAFEAMEVHMPTFVLLTRLAPDAVRSPQALERLEREAMRRVHAECPDIEWLNNCAVLGPYDYLDIFRAPDVETAAKVATLIRVHGRAQTETWAAVEWDRYKELVRGLPDGVIVATGQE
;
A
#
# COMPACT_ATOMS: atom_id res chain seq x y z
N MET A 1 7.36 33.52 5.70
CA MET A 1 6.06 33.17 6.29
C MET A 1 5.32 32.17 5.40
N ALA A 2 5.07 32.52 4.16
CA ALA A 2 4.35 31.63 3.24
C ALA A 2 5.05 30.31 3.01
N LEU A 3 6.37 30.30 2.88
CA LEU A 3 7.14 29.07 2.68
C LEU A 3 7.06 28.15 3.88
N ARG A 4 7.02 28.72 5.08
CA ARG A 4 6.95 27.92 6.29
C ARG A 4 5.59 27.22 6.42
N HIS A 5 4.52 27.94 6.11
CA HIS A 5 3.17 27.35 6.11
C HIS A 5 3.03 26.27 5.05
N TRP A 6 3.58 26.51 3.90
CA TRP A 6 3.52 25.59 2.78
C TRP A 6 4.22 24.27 3.12
N ARG A 7 5.40 24.36 3.72
CA ARG A 7 6.17 23.18 4.11
C ARG A 7 5.43 22.37 5.17
N ALA A 8 4.89 23.03 6.17
CA ALA A 8 4.14 22.32 7.22
C ALA A 8 2.93 21.60 6.66
N ALA A 9 2.20 22.25 5.75
CA ALA A 9 1.04 21.63 5.12
C ALA A 9 1.45 20.41 4.28
N PHE A 10 2.54 20.52 3.55
CA PHE A 10 3.06 19.45 2.73
C PHE A 10 3.49 18.25 3.58
N GLU A 11 4.20 18.51 4.67
CA GLU A 11 4.62 17.45 5.58
C GLU A 11 3.44 16.75 6.24
N ALA A 12 2.42 17.53 6.60
CA ALA A 12 1.20 16.97 7.18
C ALA A 12 0.49 16.05 6.19
N MET A 13 0.47 16.42 4.91
CA MET A 13 -0.12 15.58 3.87
C MET A 13 0.63 14.28 3.74
N GLU A 14 1.95 14.31 3.73
CA GLU A 14 2.75 13.09 3.64
C GLU A 14 2.49 12.16 4.80
N VAL A 15 2.47 12.71 6.01
CA VAL A 15 2.26 11.93 7.22
C VAL A 15 0.91 11.23 7.20
N HIS A 16 -0.07 11.82 6.52
CA HIS A 16 -1.43 11.27 6.49
C HIS A 16 -1.76 10.49 5.23
N MET A 17 -0.78 10.28 4.34
CA MET A 17 -1.02 9.44 3.17
C MET A 17 -1.35 8.01 3.60
N PRO A 18 -2.46 7.46 3.09
CA PRO A 18 -2.82 6.07 3.42
C PRO A 18 -1.79 5.06 2.99
N THR A 19 -1.71 3.99 3.75
CA THR A 19 -0.83 2.86 3.49
C THR A 19 -1.65 1.69 2.98
N PHE A 20 -1.10 0.98 2.02
CA PHE A 20 -1.77 -0.18 1.41
C PHE A 20 -0.83 -1.36 1.35
N VAL A 21 -1.40 -2.55 1.55
CA VAL A 21 -0.69 -3.82 1.35
C VAL A 21 -1.22 -4.42 0.06
N LEU A 22 -0.32 -4.73 -0.85
CA LEU A 22 -0.66 -5.32 -2.14
C LEU A 22 -0.12 -6.74 -2.17
N LEU A 23 -1.02 -7.70 -2.33
CA LEU A 23 -0.67 -9.10 -2.49
C LEU A 23 -0.88 -9.50 -3.93
N THR A 24 0.15 -10.08 -4.53
CA THR A 24 0.14 -10.40 -5.96
C THR A 24 0.37 -11.88 -6.16
N ARG A 25 -0.47 -12.49 -7.01
CA ARG A 25 -0.30 -13.87 -7.46
C ARG A 25 -0.17 -13.84 -8.97
N LEU A 26 0.95 -14.35 -9.49
CA LEU A 26 1.17 -14.41 -10.92
C LEU A 26 0.29 -15.47 -11.57
N ALA A 27 -0.12 -15.22 -12.81
CA ALA A 27 -0.82 -16.23 -13.59
C ALA A 27 0.11 -17.43 -13.77
N PRO A 28 -0.43 -18.68 -13.70
CA PRO A 28 0.43 -19.86 -13.76
C PRO A 28 1.31 -19.92 -15.00
N ASP A 29 0.86 -19.39 -16.12
CA ASP A 29 1.59 -19.42 -17.39
C ASP A 29 2.40 -18.15 -17.63
N ALA A 30 2.43 -17.21 -16.71
CA ALA A 30 3.08 -15.93 -16.91
C ALA A 30 4.60 -16.03 -16.81
N VAL A 31 5.09 -16.96 -16.01
CA VAL A 31 6.52 -17.07 -15.70
C VAL A 31 7.06 -18.37 -16.25
N ARG A 32 7.80 -18.28 -17.34
CA ARG A 32 8.40 -19.45 -18.01
C ARG A 32 9.91 -19.52 -17.81
N SER A 33 10.49 -18.46 -17.29
CA SER A 33 11.93 -18.40 -17.02
C SER A 33 12.20 -17.28 -16.01
N PRO A 34 13.35 -17.31 -15.35
CA PRO A 34 13.71 -16.20 -14.47
C PRO A 34 13.76 -14.85 -15.19
N GLN A 35 14.22 -14.85 -16.43
CA GLN A 35 14.28 -13.61 -17.21
C GLN A 35 12.91 -13.07 -17.56
N ALA A 36 11.96 -13.97 -17.81
CA ALA A 36 10.58 -13.56 -18.08
C ALA A 36 9.95 -12.90 -16.84
N LEU A 37 10.26 -13.41 -15.68
CA LEU A 37 9.81 -12.84 -14.42
C LEU A 37 10.29 -11.41 -14.25
N GLU A 38 11.57 -11.18 -14.46
CA GLU A 38 12.14 -9.83 -14.34
C GLU A 38 11.55 -8.86 -15.35
N ARG A 39 11.36 -9.32 -16.59
CA ARG A 39 10.77 -8.46 -17.63
C ARG A 39 9.35 -8.08 -17.27
N LEU A 40 8.58 -9.02 -16.75
CA LEU A 40 7.20 -8.80 -16.40
C LEU A 40 7.09 -7.79 -15.25
N GLU A 41 7.92 -7.96 -14.24
CA GLU A 41 7.97 -7.04 -13.12
C GLU A 41 8.39 -5.64 -13.56
N ARG A 42 9.41 -5.56 -14.38
CA ARG A 42 9.93 -4.28 -14.87
C ARG A 42 8.88 -3.53 -15.67
N GLU A 43 8.15 -4.23 -16.52
CA GLU A 43 7.11 -3.61 -17.34
C GLU A 43 5.97 -3.10 -16.45
N ALA A 44 5.52 -3.90 -15.50
CA ALA A 44 4.46 -3.49 -14.59
C ALA A 44 4.86 -2.25 -13.78
N MET A 45 6.07 -2.26 -13.24
CA MET A 45 6.54 -1.14 -12.43
C MET A 45 6.76 0.12 -13.25
N ARG A 46 7.20 -0.04 -14.49
CA ARG A 46 7.35 1.10 -15.38
C ARG A 46 6.01 1.79 -15.60
N ARG A 47 4.96 1.01 -15.80
CA ARG A 47 3.61 1.55 -15.99
C ARG A 47 3.09 2.22 -14.72
N VAL A 48 3.33 1.60 -13.59
CA VAL A 48 2.91 2.18 -12.31
C VAL A 48 3.60 3.52 -12.09
N HIS A 49 4.90 3.61 -12.31
CA HIS A 49 5.63 4.86 -12.14
C HIS A 49 5.13 5.95 -13.09
N ALA A 50 4.78 5.57 -14.33
CA ALA A 50 4.31 6.53 -15.32
C ALA A 50 2.93 7.08 -14.96
N GLU A 51 2.02 6.22 -14.52
CA GLU A 51 0.63 6.61 -14.29
C GLU A 51 0.34 7.06 -12.88
N CYS A 52 1.13 6.60 -11.90
CA CYS A 52 0.93 6.91 -10.49
C CYS A 52 2.23 7.40 -9.89
N PRO A 53 2.70 8.60 -10.26
CA PRO A 53 4.01 9.08 -9.80
C PRO A 53 4.04 9.45 -8.32
N ASP A 54 2.88 9.59 -7.67
CA ASP A 54 2.83 10.05 -6.29
C ASP A 54 2.90 8.93 -5.26
N ILE A 55 2.96 7.68 -5.69
CA ILE A 55 3.05 6.58 -4.73
C ILE A 55 4.46 6.43 -4.21
N GLU A 56 4.54 5.89 -3.00
CA GLU A 56 5.82 5.65 -2.35
C GLU A 56 5.88 4.17 -1.94
N TRP A 57 6.80 3.42 -2.52
CA TRP A 57 7.01 2.03 -2.14
C TRP A 57 7.80 1.97 -0.84
N LEU A 58 7.21 1.33 0.18
CA LEU A 58 7.86 1.20 1.48
C LEU A 58 8.60 -0.13 1.60
N ASN A 59 8.04 -1.19 1.02
CA ASN A 59 8.62 -2.51 1.10
C ASN A 59 8.14 -3.37 -0.06
N ASN A 60 9.02 -4.22 -0.56
CA ASN A 60 8.71 -5.14 -1.65
C ASN A 60 9.32 -6.49 -1.29
N CYS A 61 8.49 -7.52 -1.20
CA CYS A 61 8.94 -8.84 -0.78
C CYS A 61 8.41 -9.90 -1.72
N ALA A 62 9.23 -10.90 -2.01
CA ALA A 62 8.75 -12.17 -2.51
C ALA A 62 8.39 -13.01 -1.29
N VAL A 63 7.25 -13.69 -1.33
CA VAL A 63 6.77 -14.46 -0.20
C VAL A 63 6.50 -15.89 -0.60
N LEU A 64 6.53 -16.77 0.37
CA LEU A 64 6.24 -18.19 0.18
C LEU A 64 4.87 -18.47 0.78
N GLY A 65 3.94 -18.81 -0.07
CA GLY A 65 2.57 -19.05 0.38
C GLY A 65 1.60 -18.92 -0.77
N PRO A 66 0.35 -18.54 -0.48
CA PRO A 66 -0.66 -18.45 -1.54
C PRO A 66 -0.45 -17.29 -2.51
N TYR A 67 0.42 -16.35 -2.16
CA TYR A 67 0.78 -15.23 -3.02
C TYR A 67 2.26 -15.27 -3.33
N ASP A 68 2.64 -14.61 -4.43
CA ASP A 68 4.04 -14.56 -4.85
C ASP A 68 4.75 -13.33 -4.33
N TYR A 69 4.05 -12.20 -4.23
CA TYR A 69 4.64 -10.95 -3.77
C TYR A 69 3.76 -10.28 -2.74
N LEU A 70 4.42 -9.60 -1.81
CA LEU A 70 3.77 -8.71 -0.85
C LEU A 70 4.49 -7.39 -0.92
N ASP A 71 3.74 -6.34 -1.23
CA ASP A 71 4.29 -4.99 -1.32
C ASP A 71 3.52 -4.08 -0.39
N ILE A 72 4.22 -3.11 0.19
CA ILE A 72 3.61 -2.09 1.02
C ILE A 72 3.94 -0.75 0.41
N PHE A 73 2.90 0.06 0.19
CA PHE A 73 3.10 1.37 -0.43
C PHE A 73 2.13 2.39 0.15
N ARG A 74 2.47 3.65 -0.01
CA ARG A 74 1.59 4.76 0.30
C ARG A 74 1.07 5.36 -0.99
N ALA A 75 -0.19 5.76 -0.96
CA ALA A 75 -0.82 6.45 -2.08
C ALA A 75 -1.68 7.58 -1.53
N PRO A 76 -1.93 8.63 -2.33
CA PRO A 76 -2.75 9.75 -1.87
C PRO A 76 -4.16 9.34 -1.48
N ASP A 77 -4.72 8.34 -2.17
CA ASP A 77 -6.10 7.95 -1.96
C ASP A 77 -6.34 6.52 -2.44
N VAL A 78 -7.51 6.01 -2.15
CA VAL A 78 -7.93 4.66 -2.52
C VAL A 78 -7.97 4.51 -4.04
N GLU A 79 -8.37 5.56 -4.75
CA GLU A 79 -8.46 5.51 -6.20
C GLU A 79 -7.10 5.30 -6.84
N THR A 80 -6.07 5.96 -6.33
CA THR A 80 -4.71 5.74 -6.82
C THR A 80 -4.26 4.31 -6.54
N ALA A 81 -4.56 3.79 -5.35
CA ALA A 81 -4.24 2.41 -5.02
C ALA A 81 -4.93 1.43 -5.97
N ALA A 82 -6.18 1.72 -6.35
CA ALA A 82 -6.92 0.91 -7.31
C ALA A 82 -6.25 0.93 -8.68
N LYS A 83 -5.73 2.09 -9.10
CA LYS A 83 -4.99 2.19 -10.36
C LYS A 83 -3.72 1.34 -10.33
N VAL A 84 -3.00 1.39 -9.23
CA VAL A 84 -1.79 0.57 -9.06
C VAL A 84 -2.13 -0.91 -9.22
N ALA A 85 -3.15 -1.37 -8.52
CA ALA A 85 -3.57 -2.77 -8.60
C ALA A 85 -3.96 -3.15 -10.02
N THR A 86 -4.69 -2.28 -10.71
CA THR A 86 -5.14 -2.54 -12.08
C THR A 86 -3.96 -2.64 -13.03
N LEU A 87 -3.01 -1.72 -12.93
CA LEU A 87 -1.83 -1.73 -13.78
C LEU A 87 -1.01 -3.01 -13.58
N ILE A 88 -0.89 -3.46 -12.34
CA ILE A 88 -0.16 -4.69 -12.06
C ILE A 88 -0.90 -5.90 -12.61
N ARG A 89 -2.22 -5.94 -12.48
CA ARG A 89 -3.00 -7.03 -13.05
C ARG A 89 -2.86 -7.10 -14.57
N VAL A 90 -2.93 -5.95 -15.23
CA VAL A 90 -2.87 -5.90 -16.68
C VAL A 90 -1.47 -6.18 -17.21
N HIS A 91 -0.50 -5.43 -16.73
CA HIS A 91 0.87 -5.49 -17.27
C HIS A 91 1.74 -6.54 -16.60
N GLY A 92 1.38 -6.97 -15.41
CA GLY A 92 2.10 -8.00 -14.68
C GLY A 92 1.47 -9.39 -14.83
N ARG A 93 0.35 -9.50 -15.54
CA ARG A 93 -0.37 -10.75 -15.73
C ARG A 93 -0.58 -11.45 -14.39
N ALA A 94 -1.30 -10.78 -13.52
CA ALA A 94 -1.42 -11.22 -12.14
C ALA A 94 -2.83 -11.03 -11.61
N GLN A 95 -3.10 -11.70 -10.50
CA GLN A 95 -4.24 -11.43 -9.64
C GLN A 95 -3.72 -10.69 -8.43
N THR A 96 -4.49 -9.75 -7.91
CA THR A 96 -4.06 -8.95 -6.76
C THR A 96 -5.16 -8.83 -5.73
N GLU A 97 -4.74 -8.62 -4.47
CA GLU A 97 -5.59 -8.12 -3.40
C GLU A 97 -4.92 -6.90 -2.83
N THR A 98 -5.71 -5.87 -2.56
CA THR A 98 -5.18 -4.63 -1.98
C THR A 98 -5.93 -4.36 -0.68
N TRP A 99 -5.17 -4.24 0.40
CA TRP A 99 -5.72 -4.00 1.73
C TRP A 99 -5.31 -2.62 2.19
N ALA A 100 -6.26 -1.84 2.68
CA ALA A 100 -5.92 -0.61 3.39
C ALA A 100 -5.33 -0.98 4.74
N ALA A 101 -4.29 -0.28 5.14
CA ALA A 101 -3.58 -0.59 6.37
C ALA A 101 -3.30 0.68 7.15
N VAL A 102 -3.25 0.55 8.46
CA VAL A 102 -2.81 1.63 9.33
C VAL A 102 -1.50 1.16 9.97
N GLU A 103 -0.45 1.95 9.83
CA GLU A 103 0.82 1.61 10.43
C GLU A 103 0.69 1.53 11.94
N TRP A 104 1.48 0.64 12.55
CA TRP A 104 1.30 0.29 13.95
C TRP A 104 1.37 1.49 14.90
N ASP A 105 2.35 2.37 14.69
CA ASP A 105 2.49 3.54 15.55
C ASP A 105 1.29 4.47 15.44
N ARG A 106 0.77 4.64 14.23
CA ARG A 106 -0.42 5.46 14.03
C ARG A 106 -1.65 4.79 14.65
N TYR A 107 -1.75 3.49 14.50
CA TYR A 107 -2.85 2.74 15.11
C TYR A 107 -2.87 2.91 16.63
N LYS A 108 -1.70 2.83 17.25
CA LYS A 108 -1.61 3.05 18.69
C LYS A 108 -2.10 4.44 19.10
N GLU A 109 -1.75 5.46 18.30
CA GLU A 109 -2.24 6.80 18.56
C GLU A 109 -3.75 6.90 18.49
N LEU A 110 -4.33 6.25 17.49
CA LEU A 110 -5.78 6.24 17.34
C LEU A 110 -6.45 5.57 18.52
N VAL A 111 -5.91 4.45 18.96
CA VAL A 111 -6.46 3.71 20.09
C VAL A 111 -6.39 4.52 21.39
N ARG A 112 -5.28 5.23 21.59
CA ARG A 112 -5.12 6.07 22.78
C ARG A 112 -6.16 7.18 22.84
N GLY A 113 -6.67 7.60 21.68
CA GLY A 113 -7.68 8.63 21.61
C GLY A 113 -9.10 8.13 21.85
N LEU A 114 -9.28 6.81 21.94
CA LEU A 114 -10.61 6.26 22.15
C LEU A 114 -11.03 6.37 23.61
N PRO A 115 -12.34 6.55 23.88
CA PRO A 115 -12.81 6.60 25.26
C PRO A 115 -12.58 5.29 25.99
N ASP A 116 -12.33 5.40 27.29
CA ASP A 116 -12.14 4.24 28.15
C ASP A 116 -13.47 3.74 28.68
N GLY A 117 -14.38 3.44 27.77
CA GLY A 117 -15.74 3.08 28.12
C GLY A 117 -15.88 1.68 28.70
N VAL A 118 -14.91 0.84 28.43
CA VAL A 118 -14.96 -0.54 28.89
C VAL A 118 -14.93 -0.63 30.40
N ILE A 119 -14.16 0.20 31.03
CA ILE A 119 -14.08 0.23 32.52
C ILE A 119 -15.42 0.56 33.10
N VAL A 120 -16.12 1.50 32.52
CA VAL A 120 -17.44 1.87 32.95
C VAL A 120 -18.39 0.69 32.81
N ALA A 121 -18.35 0.04 31.69
CA ALA A 121 -19.22 -1.10 31.43
C ALA A 121 -18.99 -2.22 32.40
N THR A 122 -17.75 -2.53 32.72
CA THR A 122 -17.45 -3.60 33.67
C THR A 122 -17.81 -3.22 35.08
N GLY A 123 -17.70 -1.96 35.38
CA GLY A 123 -18.08 -1.48 36.69
C GLY A 123 -19.55 -1.69 37.02
N GLN A 124 -20.34 -1.88 36.01
CA GLN A 124 -21.76 -2.04 36.16
C GLN A 124 -22.16 -3.42 36.60
N GLU A 125 -21.35 -4.35 36.35
CA GLU A 125 -21.72 -5.72 36.63
C GLU A 125 -21.36 -6.10 38.02
#